data_d4a75c1742cc9fe31f108ff71d63adea
#
_entry.id   d4a75c1742cc9fe31f108ff71d63adea
#
_cell.length_a   1.000
_cell.length_b   1.000
_cell.length_c   1.000
_cell.angle_alpha   90.00
_cell.angle_beta   90.00
_cell.angle_gamma   90.00
#
_symmetry.space_group_name_H-M   'P 1'
#
loop_
_entity.id
_entity.type
_entity.pdbx_description
1 polymer ?
#
loop_
_entity_poly.entity_id
_entity_poly.type
_entity_poly.pdbx_seq_one_letter_code
_entity_poly.pdbx_strand_id
1 'polypeptide(L)'
;YAVINTAKECGTLRDEDLLVQKILHTILNAVFFSVASIGLGNGVSPSPLAVIGSLLGFLVFNVFPARVFMGDTGSLALGGFVSGMACFLRLPLFLPLVGFIYMMEILSVILQVSFFKLTKGKRIFKMTPIHHHFELMGWSETQIVTVFATITAILCLIALMGL
;
A
#
# COMPACT_ATOMS: atom_id res chain seq x y z
N TYR A 1 26.75 8.53 -19.76
CA TYR A 1 26.98 8.39 -18.31
C TYR A 1 26.00 9.21 -17.48
N ALA A 2 25.75 10.49 -17.84
CA ALA A 2 24.80 11.39 -17.14
C ALA A 2 23.36 10.86 -17.21
N VAL A 3 22.92 10.36 -18.37
CA VAL A 3 21.55 9.80 -18.54
C VAL A 3 21.33 8.55 -17.72
N ILE A 4 22.36 7.70 -17.54
CA ILE A 4 22.27 6.48 -16.73
C ILE A 4 22.21 6.82 -15.24
N ASN A 5 22.95 7.83 -14.77
CA ASN A 5 22.89 8.30 -13.40
C ASN A 5 21.53 8.95 -13.08
N THR A 6 20.99 9.78 -13.97
CA THR A 6 19.67 10.41 -13.80
C THR A 6 18.54 9.36 -13.75
N ALA A 7 18.61 8.31 -14.59
CA ALA A 7 17.65 7.21 -14.57
C ALA A 7 17.77 6.37 -13.28
N LYS A 8 18.98 6.23 -12.74
CA LYS A 8 19.23 5.49 -11.49
C LYS A 8 18.77 6.28 -10.27
N GLU A 9 19.00 7.59 -10.25
CA GLU A 9 18.47 8.49 -9.22
C GLU A 9 16.94 8.57 -9.25
N CYS A 10 16.34 8.66 -10.43
CA CYS A 10 14.89 8.64 -10.60
C CYS A 10 14.27 7.30 -10.18
N GLY A 11 14.94 6.17 -10.43
CA GLY A 11 14.51 4.85 -9.97
C GLY A 11 14.56 4.71 -8.44
N THR A 12 15.61 5.23 -7.82
CA THR A 12 15.78 5.16 -6.35
C THR A 12 14.73 6.01 -5.62
N LEU A 13 14.45 7.23 -6.11
CA LEU A 13 13.40 8.09 -5.55
C LEU A 13 12.02 7.43 -5.67
N ARG A 14 11.74 6.79 -6.78
CA ARG A 14 10.48 6.09 -7.04
C ARG A 14 10.22 4.92 -6.10
N ASP A 15 11.27 4.19 -5.70
CA ASP A 15 11.16 3.10 -4.74
C ASP A 15 10.89 3.59 -3.31
N GLU A 16 11.39 4.77 -2.95
CA GLU A 16 11.19 5.40 -1.64
C GLU A 16 9.71 5.75 -1.41
N ASP A 17 9.06 6.39 -2.38
CA ASP A 17 7.67 6.83 -2.26
C ASP A 17 6.70 5.66 -2.24
N LEU A 18 6.95 4.63 -3.04
CA LEU A 18 6.18 3.40 -3.00
C LEU A 18 6.27 2.72 -1.63
N LEU A 19 7.42 2.80 -0.97
CA LEU A 19 7.62 2.26 0.37
C LEU A 19 6.82 3.04 1.41
N VAL A 20 6.87 4.37 1.38
CA VAL A 20 6.06 5.25 2.25
C VAL A 20 4.57 4.96 2.06
N GLN A 21 4.12 4.80 0.81
CA GLN A 21 2.75 4.43 0.50
C GLN A 21 2.36 3.09 1.14
N LYS A 22 3.16 2.04 0.98
CA LYS A 22 2.91 0.72 1.58
C LYS A 22 2.83 0.79 3.10
N ILE A 23 3.74 1.51 3.74
CA ILE A 23 3.78 1.69 5.19
C ILE A 23 2.51 2.40 5.66
N LEU A 24 2.13 3.49 5.02
CA LEU A 24 0.97 4.29 5.41
C LEU A 24 -0.34 3.50 5.30
N HIS A 25 -0.52 2.74 4.19
CA HIS A 25 -1.67 1.84 4.05
C HIS A 25 -1.69 0.76 5.12
N THR A 26 -0.53 0.18 5.46
CA THR A 26 -0.46 -0.84 6.52
C THR A 26 -0.77 -0.25 7.89
N ILE A 27 -0.34 0.97 8.18
CA ILE A 27 -0.70 1.69 9.42
C ILE A 27 -2.22 1.88 9.49
N LEU A 28 -2.86 2.37 8.42
CA LEU A 28 -4.31 2.56 8.37
C LEU A 28 -5.07 1.24 8.58
N ASN A 29 -4.63 0.17 7.93
CA ASN A 29 -5.20 -1.16 8.13
C ASN A 29 -4.98 -1.68 9.55
N ALA A 30 -3.83 -1.44 10.16
CA ALA A 30 -3.55 -1.82 11.54
C ALA A 30 -4.41 -1.03 12.54
N VAL A 31 -4.68 0.26 12.29
CA VAL A 31 -5.64 1.05 13.05
C VAL A 31 -7.05 0.45 12.94
N PHE A 32 -7.50 0.12 11.72
CA PHE A 32 -8.77 -0.56 11.51
C PHE A 32 -8.88 -1.86 12.33
N PHE A 33 -7.88 -2.75 12.25
CA PHE A 33 -7.88 -4.00 13.00
C PHE A 33 -7.79 -3.80 14.50
N SER A 34 -7.11 -2.75 14.99
CA SER A 34 -7.09 -2.41 16.42
C SER A 34 -8.47 -2.05 16.94
N VAL A 35 -9.17 -1.15 16.22
CA VAL A 35 -10.52 -0.71 16.61
C VAL A 35 -11.51 -1.87 16.48
N ALA A 36 -11.45 -2.64 15.40
CA ALA A 36 -12.28 -3.83 15.19
C ALA A 36 -12.08 -4.88 16.31
N SER A 37 -10.83 -5.12 16.73
CA SER A 37 -10.52 -6.06 17.82
C SER A 37 -11.10 -5.60 19.15
N ILE A 38 -11.06 -4.30 19.44
CA ILE A 38 -11.67 -3.72 20.66
C ILE A 38 -13.19 -3.88 20.59
N GLY A 39 -13.80 -3.52 19.46
CA GLY A 39 -15.26 -3.63 19.27
C GLY A 39 -15.78 -5.07 19.38
N LEU A 40 -15.02 -6.04 18.85
CA LEU A 40 -15.36 -7.46 18.93
C LEU A 40 -14.97 -8.16 20.25
N GLY A 41 -14.27 -7.47 21.14
CA GLY A 41 -13.82 -8.03 22.42
C GLY A 41 -12.81 -9.17 22.33
N ASN A 42 -12.07 -9.28 21.21
CA ASN A 42 -11.19 -10.42 20.94
C ASN A 42 -9.81 -10.38 21.63
N GLY A 43 -9.48 -9.33 22.37
CA GLY A 43 -8.21 -9.20 23.11
C GLY A 43 -6.93 -9.16 22.25
N VAL A 44 -7.03 -9.10 20.93
CA VAL A 44 -5.90 -9.10 19.98
C VAL A 44 -5.37 -7.70 19.69
N SER A 45 -6.01 -6.67 20.21
CA SER A 45 -5.66 -5.25 20.00
C SER A 45 -4.18 -4.89 20.25
N PRO A 46 -3.41 -5.53 21.15
CA PRO A 46 -2.00 -5.21 21.33
C PRO A 46 -1.14 -5.47 20.09
N SER A 47 -1.46 -6.51 19.30
CA SER A 47 -0.65 -6.89 18.12
C SER A 47 -0.63 -5.82 17.03
N PRO A 48 -1.79 -5.33 16.53
CA PRO A 48 -1.77 -4.26 15.52
C PRO A 48 -1.23 -2.94 16.07
N LEU A 49 -1.43 -2.64 17.37
CA LEU A 49 -0.84 -1.44 18.00
C LEU A 49 0.70 -1.50 18.02
N ALA A 50 1.28 -2.66 18.29
CA ALA A 50 2.72 -2.86 18.23
C ALA A 50 3.26 -2.65 16.80
N VAL A 51 2.53 -3.14 15.79
CA VAL A 51 2.89 -2.92 14.37
C VAL A 51 2.81 -1.45 13.99
N ILE A 52 1.77 -0.72 14.43
CA ILE A 52 1.66 0.73 14.22
C ILE A 52 2.89 1.44 14.81
N GLY A 53 3.25 1.15 16.06
CA GLY A 53 4.41 1.77 16.71
C GLY A 53 5.72 1.48 15.97
N SER A 54 5.94 0.24 15.54
CA SER A 54 7.14 -0.15 14.78
C SER A 54 7.21 0.53 13.41
N LEU A 55 6.08 0.64 12.69
CA LEU A 55 6.02 1.28 11.39
C LEU A 55 6.17 2.81 11.48
N LEU A 56 5.62 3.43 12.51
CA LEU A 56 5.86 4.87 12.77
C LEU A 56 7.33 5.13 13.06
N GLY A 57 7.97 4.29 13.88
CA GLY A 57 9.42 4.37 14.11
C GLY A 57 10.23 4.19 12.84
N PHE A 58 9.88 3.22 12.00
CA PHE A 58 10.52 3.00 10.71
C PHE A 58 10.32 4.19 9.75
N LEU A 59 9.13 4.80 9.74
CA LEU A 59 8.81 5.93 8.89
C LEU A 59 9.69 7.15 9.18
N VAL A 60 10.10 7.37 10.43
CA VAL A 60 11.02 8.46 10.81
C VAL A 60 12.35 8.38 10.05
N PHE A 61 12.82 7.16 9.74
CA PHE A 61 14.05 6.95 8.97
C PHE A 61 13.82 6.89 7.45
N ASN A 62 12.56 6.83 7.03
CA ASN A 62 12.17 6.65 5.63
C ASN A 62 11.44 7.85 5.01
N VAL A 63 11.16 8.91 5.79
CA VAL A 63 10.76 10.20 5.23
C VAL A 63 11.97 10.80 4.53
N PHE A 64 11.75 11.28 3.31
CA PHE A 64 12.79 11.79 2.40
C PHE A 64 13.89 12.63 3.10
N PRO A 65 15.18 12.33 2.85
CA PRO A 65 15.73 11.22 2.06
C PRO A 65 15.75 9.91 2.85
N ALA A 66 15.25 8.81 2.25
CA ALA A 66 15.20 7.50 2.91
C ALA A 66 16.61 6.99 3.27
N ARG A 67 16.76 6.57 4.53
CA ARG A 67 18.02 6.05 5.05
C ARG A 67 18.07 4.53 5.13
N VAL A 68 16.90 3.90 5.14
CA VAL A 68 16.75 2.45 5.33
C VAL A 68 15.71 1.91 4.37
N PHE A 69 16.02 0.82 3.67
CA PHE A 69 15.09 0.14 2.76
C PHE A 69 14.53 -1.12 3.41
N MET A 70 13.22 -1.32 3.32
CA MET A 70 12.54 -2.46 3.93
C MET A 70 12.81 -3.78 3.18
N GLY A 71 13.06 -3.72 1.88
CA GLY A 71 13.22 -4.89 1.01
C GLY A 71 11.93 -5.73 0.86
N ASP A 72 12.03 -6.82 0.10
CA ASP A 72 10.89 -7.70 -0.19
C ASP A 72 10.41 -8.46 1.04
N THR A 73 11.32 -8.89 1.91
CA THR A 73 10.97 -9.60 3.14
C THR A 73 10.05 -8.78 4.04
N GLY A 74 10.36 -7.49 4.23
CA GLY A 74 9.50 -6.61 5.02
C GLY A 74 8.15 -6.34 4.36
N SER A 75 8.14 -6.10 3.04
CA SER A 75 6.90 -5.89 2.29
C SER A 75 5.97 -7.11 2.35
N LEU A 76 6.52 -8.31 2.22
CA LEU A 76 5.76 -9.57 2.35
C LEU A 76 5.26 -9.78 3.78
N ALA A 77 6.07 -9.46 4.79
CA ALA A 77 5.66 -9.54 6.19
C ALA A 77 4.47 -8.61 6.49
N LEU A 78 4.46 -7.40 5.95
CA LEU A 78 3.32 -6.47 6.12
C LEU A 78 2.05 -6.98 5.45
N GLY A 79 2.15 -7.53 4.24
CA GLY A 79 1.02 -8.18 3.56
C GLY A 79 0.49 -9.39 4.32
N GLY A 80 1.39 -10.22 4.86
CA GLY A 80 1.07 -11.35 5.73
C GLY A 80 0.38 -10.93 7.02
N PHE A 81 0.84 -9.83 7.63
CA PHE A 81 0.19 -9.25 8.82
C PHE A 81 -1.26 -8.83 8.53
N VAL A 82 -1.50 -8.06 7.47
CA VAL A 82 -2.85 -7.58 7.11
C VAL A 82 -3.80 -8.75 6.85
N SER A 83 -3.38 -9.73 6.06
CA SER A 83 -4.20 -10.90 5.75
C SER A 83 -4.39 -11.81 6.97
N GLY A 84 -3.35 -12.02 7.76
CA GLY A 84 -3.41 -12.80 9.00
C GLY A 84 -4.37 -12.20 10.02
N MET A 85 -4.33 -10.87 10.22
CA MET A 85 -5.25 -10.17 11.12
C MET A 85 -6.70 -10.28 10.67
N ALA A 86 -6.97 -10.15 9.37
CA ALA A 86 -8.31 -10.32 8.82
C ALA A 86 -8.86 -11.73 9.07
N CYS A 87 -8.05 -12.76 8.88
CA CYS A 87 -8.43 -14.13 9.17
C CYS A 87 -8.63 -14.36 10.68
N PHE A 88 -7.75 -13.83 11.52
CA PHE A 88 -7.79 -14.00 12.97
C PHE A 88 -9.03 -13.37 13.59
N LEU A 89 -9.39 -12.18 13.12
CA LEU A 89 -10.61 -11.48 13.57
C LEU A 89 -11.89 -12.01 12.89
N ARG A 90 -11.80 -13.00 12.02
CA ARG A 90 -12.91 -13.54 11.21
C ARG A 90 -13.57 -12.51 10.30
N LEU A 91 -12.78 -11.57 9.80
CA LEU A 91 -13.20 -10.47 8.92
C LEU A 91 -12.59 -10.55 7.51
N PRO A 92 -12.46 -11.75 6.89
CA PRO A 92 -11.83 -11.85 5.57
C PRO A 92 -12.60 -11.09 4.48
N LEU A 93 -13.91 -10.91 4.66
CA LEU A 93 -14.77 -10.19 3.72
C LEU A 93 -14.47 -8.69 3.67
N PHE A 94 -13.92 -8.12 4.75
CA PHE A 94 -13.51 -6.73 4.80
C PHE A 94 -12.15 -6.47 4.14
N LEU A 95 -11.36 -7.52 3.90
CA LEU A 95 -10.03 -7.41 3.31
C LEU A 95 -10.03 -6.71 1.94
N PRO A 96 -10.93 -7.04 0.99
CA PRO A 96 -11.04 -6.31 -0.27
C PRO A 96 -11.37 -4.82 -0.11
N LEU A 97 -12.09 -4.47 0.95
CA LEU A 97 -12.47 -3.08 1.21
C LEU A 97 -11.31 -2.28 1.80
N VAL A 98 -10.69 -2.76 2.89
CA VAL A 98 -9.59 -2.06 3.56
C VAL A 98 -8.28 -2.15 2.76
N GLY A 99 -8.08 -3.23 2.01
CA GLY A 99 -6.96 -3.46 1.10
C GLY A 99 -7.21 -3.04 -0.34
N PHE A 100 -8.22 -2.20 -0.60
CA PHE A 100 -8.68 -1.85 -1.95
C PHE A 100 -7.56 -1.32 -2.85
N ILE A 101 -6.70 -0.46 -2.34
CA ILE A 101 -5.58 0.11 -3.11
C ILE A 101 -4.59 -0.98 -3.53
N TYR A 102 -4.22 -1.90 -2.63
CA TYR A 102 -3.36 -3.03 -2.99
C TYR A 102 -3.97 -3.89 -4.09
N MET A 103 -5.29 -4.14 -3.98
CA MET A 103 -6.02 -4.92 -4.98
C MET A 103 -6.06 -4.20 -6.32
N MET A 104 -6.28 -2.88 -6.34
CA MET A 104 -6.28 -2.07 -7.56
C MET A 104 -4.91 -2.04 -8.24
N GLU A 105 -3.82 -1.98 -7.48
CA GLU A 105 -2.47 -2.04 -8.04
C GLU A 105 -2.21 -3.37 -8.74
N ILE A 106 -2.51 -4.49 -8.07
CA ILE A 106 -2.33 -5.82 -8.66
C ILE A 106 -3.24 -6.01 -9.87
N LEU A 107 -4.51 -5.61 -9.76
CA LEU A 107 -5.50 -5.74 -10.84
C LEU A 107 -5.08 -4.93 -12.08
N SER A 108 -4.51 -3.75 -11.90
CA SER A 108 -4.01 -2.92 -13.01
C SER A 108 -2.90 -3.64 -13.81
N VAL A 109 -2.01 -4.36 -13.11
CA VAL A 109 -0.95 -5.16 -13.76
C VAL A 109 -1.55 -6.35 -14.51
N ILE A 110 -2.47 -7.10 -13.87
CA ILE A 110 -3.13 -8.25 -14.49
C ILE A 110 -3.89 -7.82 -15.75
N LEU A 111 -4.67 -6.75 -15.67
CA LEU A 111 -5.42 -6.20 -16.80
C LEU A 111 -4.49 -5.76 -17.94
N GLN A 112 -3.43 -5.04 -17.62
CA GLN A 112 -2.46 -4.59 -18.62
C GLN A 112 -1.79 -5.75 -19.34
N VAL A 113 -1.29 -6.74 -18.60
CA VAL A 113 -0.60 -7.91 -19.18
C VAL A 113 -1.57 -8.75 -20.03
N SER A 114 -2.77 -8.98 -19.53
CA SER A 114 -3.80 -9.73 -20.26
C SER A 114 -4.20 -9.02 -21.55
N PHE A 115 -4.46 -7.72 -21.48
CA PHE A 115 -4.83 -6.92 -22.64
C PHE A 115 -3.69 -6.81 -23.66
N PHE A 116 -2.46 -6.63 -23.20
CA PHE A 116 -1.28 -6.56 -24.07
C PHE A 116 -1.09 -7.86 -24.86
N LYS A 117 -1.28 -9.01 -24.21
CA LYS A 117 -1.21 -10.32 -24.87
C LYS A 117 -2.34 -10.52 -25.88
N LEU A 118 -3.57 -10.15 -25.55
CA LEU A 118 -4.75 -10.31 -26.41
C LEU A 118 -4.73 -9.38 -27.64
N THR A 119 -4.23 -8.15 -27.47
CA THR A 119 -4.26 -7.10 -28.52
C THR A 119 -2.95 -6.94 -29.27
N LYS A 120 -2.01 -7.90 -29.13
CA LYS A 120 -0.72 -7.90 -29.83
C LYS A 120 0.07 -6.58 -29.66
N GLY A 121 0.09 -6.03 -28.43
CA GLY A 121 0.97 -4.90 -28.09
C GLY A 121 0.28 -3.58 -27.75
N LYS A 122 -1.05 -3.50 -27.77
CA LYS A 122 -1.74 -2.30 -27.28
C LYS A 122 -1.74 -2.24 -25.75
N ARG A 123 -1.62 -1.02 -25.21
CA ARG A 123 -1.59 -0.77 -23.76
C ARG A 123 -2.85 -0.03 -23.33
N ILE A 124 -3.46 -0.43 -22.20
CA ILE A 124 -4.57 0.30 -21.57
C ILE A 124 -4.00 1.47 -20.75
N PHE A 125 -3.04 1.16 -19.88
CA PHE A 125 -2.36 2.14 -19.05
C PHE A 125 -1.02 2.53 -19.66
N LYS A 126 -0.60 3.78 -19.49
CA LYS A 126 0.73 4.26 -19.94
C LYS A 126 1.84 3.44 -19.30
N MET A 127 1.67 3.13 -18.01
CA MET A 127 2.56 2.27 -17.23
C MET A 127 1.78 1.57 -16.13
N THR A 128 2.26 0.44 -15.62
CA THR A 128 1.70 -0.31 -14.50
C THR A 128 2.81 -0.64 -13.49
N PRO A 129 2.51 -0.71 -12.21
CA PRO A 129 1.24 -0.53 -11.50
C PRO A 129 0.59 0.86 -11.66
N ILE A 130 -0.68 1.01 -11.21
CA ILE A 130 -1.51 2.19 -11.52
C ILE A 130 -0.94 3.53 -10.99
N HIS A 131 -0.17 3.52 -9.91
CA HIS A 131 0.49 4.74 -9.39
C HIS A 131 1.44 5.34 -10.44
N HIS A 132 2.20 4.53 -11.19
CA HIS A 132 3.05 5.00 -12.28
C HIS A 132 2.27 5.60 -13.46
N HIS A 133 1.02 5.17 -13.66
CA HIS A 133 0.16 5.78 -14.66
C HIS A 133 -0.14 7.24 -14.29
N PHE A 134 -0.44 7.51 -12.99
CA PHE A 134 -0.70 8.87 -12.51
C PHE A 134 0.55 9.76 -12.53
N GLU A 135 1.73 9.22 -12.22
CA GLU A 135 3.01 9.94 -12.36
C GLU A 135 3.24 10.41 -13.80
N LEU A 136 3.00 9.52 -14.79
CA LEU A 136 3.09 9.86 -16.22
C LEU A 136 1.97 10.81 -16.71
N MET A 137 0.95 11.04 -15.91
CA MET A 137 -0.07 12.06 -16.13
C MET A 137 0.32 13.42 -15.52
N GLY A 138 1.43 13.50 -14.79
CA GLY A 138 1.96 14.72 -14.20
C GLY A 138 1.59 14.94 -12.73
N TRP A 139 1.07 13.91 -12.05
CA TRP A 139 0.83 13.99 -10.60
C TRP A 139 2.15 13.87 -9.84
N SER A 140 2.31 14.66 -8.79
CA SER A 140 3.44 14.48 -7.88
C SER A 140 3.24 13.23 -7.02
N GLU A 141 4.33 12.56 -6.67
CA GLU A 141 4.33 11.35 -5.86
C GLU A 141 3.63 11.56 -4.51
N THR A 142 3.87 12.70 -3.87
CA THR A 142 3.18 13.09 -2.64
C THR A 142 1.67 13.22 -2.81
N GLN A 143 1.19 13.71 -3.96
CA GLN A 143 -0.24 13.76 -4.26
C GLN A 143 -0.83 12.36 -4.40
N ILE A 144 -0.15 11.45 -5.10
CA ILE A 144 -0.61 10.06 -5.28
C ILE A 144 -0.70 9.36 -3.92
N VAL A 145 0.36 9.45 -3.10
CA VAL A 145 0.39 8.86 -1.74
C VAL A 145 -0.74 9.42 -0.88
N THR A 146 -0.96 10.74 -0.91
CA THR A 146 -2.00 11.39 -0.11
C THR A 146 -3.40 10.97 -0.55
N VAL A 147 -3.67 10.94 -1.85
CA VAL A 147 -4.99 10.53 -2.38
C VAL A 147 -5.26 9.06 -2.06
N PHE A 148 -4.31 8.17 -2.28
CA PHE A 148 -4.47 6.75 -2.00
C PHE A 148 -4.65 6.48 -0.49
N ALA A 149 -3.89 7.16 0.37
CA ALA A 149 -4.06 7.08 1.81
C ALA A 149 -5.44 7.59 2.26
N THR A 150 -5.91 8.69 1.68
CA THR A 150 -7.25 9.24 1.98
C THR A 150 -8.35 8.26 1.60
N ILE A 151 -8.26 7.65 0.42
CA ILE A 151 -9.19 6.61 -0.03
C ILE A 151 -9.20 5.44 0.95
N THR A 152 -8.02 4.94 1.34
CA THR A 152 -7.91 3.84 2.31
C THR A 152 -8.51 4.22 3.66
N ALA A 153 -8.26 5.43 4.16
CA ALA A 153 -8.85 5.90 5.42
C ALA A 153 -10.38 5.93 5.37
N ILE A 154 -10.95 6.45 4.28
CA ILE A 154 -12.40 6.48 4.08
C ILE A 154 -12.98 5.05 4.04
N LEU A 155 -12.34 4.14 3.30
CA LEU A 155 -12.79 2.76 3.21
C LEU A 155 -12.68 2.02 4.55
N CYS A 156 -11.64 2.28 5.34
CA CYS A 156 -11.52 1.76 6.71
C CYS A 156 -12.65 2.29 7.62
N LEU A 157 -13.02 3.57 7.50
CA LEU A 157 -14.14 4.14 8.27
C LEU A 157 -15.48 3.50 7.85
N ILE A 158 -15.72 3.32 6.55
CA ILE A 158 -16.92 2.63 6.06
C ILE A 158 -16.97 1.19 6.56
N ALA A 159 -15.83 0.50 6.54
CA ALA A 159 -15.71 -0.86 7.06
C ALA A 159 -16.03 -0.95 8.56
N LEU A 160 -15.58 0.04 9.36
CA LEU A 160 -15.90 0.11 10.79
C LEU A 160 -17.38 0.37 11.05
N MET A 161 -18.05 1.14 10.19
CA MET A 161 -19.51 1.35 10.30
C MET A 161 -20.34 0.11 9.96
N GLY A 162 -19.76 -0.84 9.22
CA GLY A 162 -20.38 -2.11 8.85
C GLY A 162 -20.12 -3.27 9.83
N LEU A 163 -19.34 -3.03 10.87
CA LEU A 163 -18.98 -4.00 11.92
C LEU A 163 -19.96 -3.93 13.10
#